data_4cb71d02d5c543fdcd4bc3fd726db65d
#
_entry.id   4cb71d02d5c543fdcd4bc3fd726db65d
#
_cell.length_a   1.000
_cell.length_b   1.000
_cell.length_c   1.000
_cell.angle_alpha   90.00
_cell.angle_beta   90.00
_cell.angle_gamma   90.00
#
_symmetry.space_group_name_H-M   'P 1'
#
loop_
_entity.id
_entity.type
_entity.pdbx_description
1 polymer ?
#
loop_
_entity_poly.entity_id
_entity_poly.type
_entity_poly.pdbx_seq_one_letter_code
_entity_poly.pdbx_strand_id
1 'polypeptide(L)'
;MYMVSYLQVQNLTRRVGDRTLFSDLSFGIGQGHKVGLIARNGTGKTTLLNILAGTDQADEGNVVYHNGLKVGYLPQQPVYPKDLTVIEACFWHGNDTTNLIREYEQCMATDGHPGLEVILDRMEREGAWDYEARSKSILSKLNITDFKQPLSQ
;
A
#
# COMPACT_ATOMS: atom_id res chain seq x y z
N MET A 1 16.97 -16.88 18.84
CA MET A 1 15.85 -16.69 17.91
C MET A 1 16.19 -15.49 17.05
N TYR A 2 16.57 -15.68 15.79
CA TYR A 2 16.92 -14.57 14.90
C TYR A 2 15.64 -13.86 14.50
N MET A 3 15.50 -12.61 14.95
CA MET A 3 14.37 -11.77 14.56
C MET A 3 14.62 -11.28 13.12
N VAL A 4 13.74 -11.64 12.19
CA VAL A 4 13.83 -11.16 10.81
C VAL A 4 13.52 -9.68 10.81
N SER A 5 14.48 -8.85 10.41
CA SER A 5 14.26 -7.40 10.23
C SER A 5 13.57 -7.15 8.90
N TYR A 6 12.40 -6.55 8.93
CA TYR A 6 11.64 -6.18 7.73
C TYR A 6 12.06 -4.83 7.16
N LEU A 7 12.41 -3.90 8.04
CA LEU A 7 12.89 -2.56 7.69
C LEU A 7 14.09 -2.21 8.53
N GLN A 8 15.10 -1.63 7.90
CA GLN A 8 16.26 -1.08 8.56
C GLN A 8 16.55 0.32 8.04
N VAL A 9 16.62 1.29 8.94
CA VAL A 9 16.95 2.68 8.67
C VAL A 9 18.29 2.98 9.32
N GLN A 10 19.22 3.59 8.58
CA GLN A 10 20.57 3.86 9.03
C GLN A 10 20.96 5.31 8.70
N ASN A 11 21.30 6.06 9.75
CA ASN A 11 21.84 7.43 9.69
C ASN A 11 21.02 8.39 8.82
N LEU A 12 19.68 8.23 8.82
CA LEU A 12 18.79 8.98 7.96
C LEU A 12 18.72 10.45 8.38
N THR A 13 19.01 11.33 7.45
CA THR A 13 18.98 12.78 7.66
C THR A 13 18.13 13.44 6.58
N ARG A 14 17.30 14.41 6.99
CA ARG A 14 16.49 15.22 6.07
C ARG A 14 16.46 16.67 6.50
N ARG A 15 16.72 17.56 5.53
CA ARG A 15 16.68 19.03 5.67
C ARG A 15 15.69 19.60 4.67
N VAL A 16 15.06 20.71 5.03
CA VAL A 16 14.20 21.49 4.13
C VAL A 16 14.62 22.96 4.25
N GLY A 17 15.28 23.47 3.20
CA GLY A 17 16.00 24.73 3.27
C GLY A 17 17.06 24.68 4.39
N ASP A 18 17.09 25.69 5.25
CA ASP A 18 18.03 25.76 6.38
C ASP A 18 17.58 24.97 7.62
N ARG A 19 16.42 24.32 7.57
CA ARG A 19 15.86 23.59 8.70
C ARG A 19 16.14 22.10 8.61
N THR A 20 16.82 21.54 9.61
CA THR A 20 16.93 20.10 9.78
C THR A 20 15.65 19.56 10.43
N LEU A 21 14.97 18.64 9.75
CA LEU A 21 13.78 17.95 10.26
C LEU A 21 14.17 16.84 11.22
N PHE A 22 15.13 16.02 10.81
CA PHE A 22 15.77 14.98 11.64
C PHE A 22 17.17 14.69 11.09
N SER A 23 18.05 14.21 11.95
CA SER A 23 19.43 13.85 11.61
C SER A 23 19.83 12.57 12.32
N ASP A 24 20.66 11.78 11.65
CA ASP A 24 21.27 10.54 12.16
C ASP A 24 20.24 9.56 12.76
N LEU A 25 19.06 9.48 12.17
CA LEU A 25 17.98 8.62 12.64
C LEU A 25 18.25 7.18 12.23
N SER A 26 18.38 6.28 13.20
CA SER A 26 18.60 4.85 12.96
C SER A 26 17.65 4.01 13.79
N PHE A 27 16.95 3.07 13.14
CA PHE A 27 16.06 2.12 13.80
C PHE A 27 15.77 0.91 12.90
N GLY A 28 15.23 -0.16 13.49
CA GLY A 28 14.78 -1.33 12.76
C GLY A 28 13.37 -1.76 13.17
N ILE A 29 12.64 -2.33 12.23
CA ILE A 29 11.30 -2.92 12.47
C ILE A 29 11.36 -4.38 12.06
N GLY A 30 11.07 -5.26 13.02
CA GLY A 30 11.02 -6.70 12.79
C GLY A 30 9.62 -7.20 12.47
N GLN A 31 9.55 -8.46 12.10
CA GLN A 31 8.28 -9.15 11.85
C GLN A 31 7.33 -9.05 13.04
N GLY A 32 6.07 -8.69 12.80
CA GLY A 32 5.02 -8.58 13.82
C GLY A 32 5.09 -7.32 14.69
N HIS A 33 6.08 -6.46 14.50
CA HIS A 33 6.15 -5.21 15.27
C HIS A 33 5.08 -4.21 14.82
N LYS A 34 4.48 -3.54 15.81
CA LYS A 34 3.62 -2.37 15.64
C LYS A 34 4.35 -1.18 16.27
N VAL A 35 4.68 -0.19 15.45
CA VAL A 35 5.51 0.96 15.85
C VAL A 35 4.69 2.24 15.72
N GLY A 36 4.66 3.04 16.79
CA GLY A 36 4.06 4.37 16.81
C GLY A 36 5.13 5.46 16.68
N LEU A 37 4.96 6.39 15.74
CA LEU A 37 5.80 7.55 15.58
C LEU A 37 5.16 8.77 16.26
N ILE A 38 5.74 9.19 17.40
CA ILE A 38 5.23 10.30 18.21
C ILE A 38 6.23 11.46 18.16
N ALA A 39 5.78 12.61 17.70
CA ALA A 39 6.57 13.85 17.71
C ALA A 39 5.66 15.06 17.51
N ARG A 40 6.15 16.27 17.79
CA ARG A 40 5.42 17.53 17.59
C ARG A 40 5.07 17.75 16.11
N ASN A 41 4.06 18.57 15.82
CA ASN A 41 3.72 18.93 14.46
C ASN A 41 4.89 19.71 13.79
N GLY A 42 5.10 19.47 12.52
CA GLY A 42 6.17 20.12 11.75
C GLY A 42 7.58 19.54 11.97
N THR A 43 7.74 18.44 12.72
CA THR A 43 9.06 17.80 12.93
C THR A 43 9.50 16.83 11.83
N GLY A 44 8.69 16.66 10.77
CA GLY A 44 9.03 15.78 9.66
C GLY A 44 8.46 14.37 9.72
N LYS A 45 7.42 14.09 10.57
CA LYS A 45 6.78 12.76 10.61
C LYS A 45 6.31 12.28 9.24
N THR A 46 5.55 13.11 8.53
CA THR A 46 5.04 12.79 7.19
C THR A 46 6.18 12.65 6.18
N THR A 47 7.21 13.49 6.28
CA THR A 47 8.42 13.41 5.45
C THR A 47 9.16 12.10 5.67
N LEU A 48 9.32 11.67 6.93
CA LEU A 48 9.91 10.36 7.23
C LEU A 48 9.08 9.22 6.62
N LEU A 49 7.75 9.24 6.79
CA LEU A 49 6.88 8.22 6.21
C LEU A 49 6.93 8.21 4.67
N ASN A 50 7.01 9.38 4.02
CA ASN A 50 7.18 9.49 2.58
C ASN A 50 8.52 8.90 2.11
N ILE A 51 9.61 9.14 2.86
CA ILE A 51 10.93 8.53 2.57
C ILE A 51 10.84 7.01 2.72
N LEU A 52 10.21 6.52 3.79
CA LEU A 52 10.00 5.08 3.99
C LEU A 52 9.07 4.48 2.91
N ALA A 53 8.15 5.23 2.37
CA ALA A 53 7.29 4.79 1.26
C ALA A 53 7.97 4.87 -0.12
N GLY A 54 9.17 5.47 -0.20
CA GLY A 54 9.87 5.69 -1.46
C GLY A 54 9.30 6.82 -2.32
N THR A 55 8.42 7.66 -1.76
CA THR A 55 7.81 8.81 -2.45
C THR A 55 8.60 10.11 -2.26
N ASP A 56 9.55 10.14 -1.34
CA ASP A 56 10.51 11.22 -1.11
C ASP A 56 11.91 10.61 -0.87
N GLN A 57 12.95 11.44 -0.90
CA GLN A 57 14.35 11.03 -0.71
C GLN A 57 14.93 11.66 0.54
N ALA A 58 15.80 10.94 1.23
CA ALA A 58 16.63 11.49 2.30
C ALA A 58 17.84 12.22 1.71
N ASP A 59 18.39 13.16 2.47
CA ASP A 59 19.65 13.84 2.09
C ASP A 59 20.86 12.95 2.41
N GLU A 60 20.77 12.16 3.50
CA GLU A 60 21.82 11.24 3.93
C GLU A 60 21.18 9.97 4.53
N GLY A 61 21.93 8.88 4.55
CA GLY A 61 21.51 7.61 5.13
C GLY A 61 20.79 6.67 4.16
N ASN A 62 20.37 5.52 4.67
CA ASN A 62 19.79 4.46 3.86
C ASN A 62 18.54 3.86 4.50
N VAL A 63 17.61 3.46 3.65
CA VAL A 63 16.43 2.65 4.03
C VAL A 63 16.54 1.31 3.30
N VAL A 64 16.56 0.23 4.05
CA VAL A 64 16.69 -1.13 3.52
C VAL A 64 15.48 -1.96 3.93
N TYR A 65 14.81 -2.55 2.95
CA TYR A 65 13.72 -3.48 3.16
C TYR A 65 14.19 -4.92 2.94
N HIS A 66 13.58 -5.83 3.67
CA HIS A 66 13.77 -7.26 3.42
C HIS A 66 13.32 -7.61 1.99
N ASN A 67 14.09 -8.44 1.31
CA ASN A 67 13.77 -8.88 -0.06
C ASN A 67 12.38 -9.51 -0.13
N GLY A 68 11.59 -9.10 -1.13
CA GLY A 68 10.24 -9.59 -1.34
C GLY A 68 9.17 -8.97 -0.43
N LEU A 69 9.54 -8.01 0.44
CA LEU A 69 8.55 -7.31 1.26
C LEU A 69 7.70 -6.38 0.41
N LYS A 70 6.37 -6.54 0.50
CA LYS A 70 5.42 -5.60 -0.10
C LYS A 70 5.15 -4.48 0.91
N VAL A 71 5.41 -3.24 0.51
CA VAL A 71 5.21 -2.04 1.35
C VAL A 71 3.94 -1.33 0.89
N GLY A 72 2.98 -1.17 1.80
CA GLY A 72 1.80 -0.35 1.61
C GLY A 72 1.92 0.97 2.35
N TYR A 73 1.53 2.06 1.73
CA TYR A 73 1.51 3.40 2.34
C TYR A 73 0.12 4.03 2.19
N LEU A 74 -0.46 4.45 3.30
CA LEU A 74 -1.68 5.24 3.31
C LEU A 74 -1.34 6.69 3.64
N PRO A 75 -1.40 7.62 2.65
CA PRO A 75 -1.14 9.03 2.90
C PRO A 75 -2.27 9.66 3.72
N GLN A 76 -1.98 10.77 4.41
CA GLN A 76 -2.96 11.49 5.23
C GLN A 76 -4.14 12.01 4.40
N GLN A 77 -3.90 12.38 3.16
CA GLN A 77 -4.91 12.79 2.18
C GLN A 77 -4.72 11.98 0.90
N PRO A 78 -5.35 10.80 0.79
CA PRO A 78 -5.29 10.02 -0.43
C PRO A 78 -6.06 10.75 -1.54
N VAL A 79 -5.50 10.75 -2.75
CA VAL A 79 -6.12 11.36 -3.93
C VAL A 79 -6.67 10.25 -4.82
N TYR A 80 -7.95 10.32 -5.11
CA TYR A 80 -8.65 9.42 -6.02
C TYR A 80 -9.29 10.21 -7.16
N PRO A 81 -9.46 9.64 -8.36
CA PRO A 81 -10.35 10.18 -9.39
C PRO A 81 -11.77 10.36 -8.82
N LYS A 82 -12.39 11.49 -9.14
CA LYS A 82 -13.71 11.87 -8.58
C LYS A 82 -14.87 11.00 -9.07
N ASP A 83 -14.70 10.38 -10.20
CA ASP A 83 -15.67 9.53 -10.89
C ASP A 83 -15.67 8.06 -10.41
N LEU A 84 -14.72 7.69 -9.58
CA LEU A 84 -14.70 6.35 -8.99
C LEU A 84 -15.82 6.16 -7.97
N THR A 85 -16.39 4.98 -7.97
CA THR A 85 -17.23 4.49 -6.89
C THR A 85 -16.39 4.02 -5.70
N VAL A 86 -17.03 3.86 -4.54
CA VAL A 86 -16.38 3.36 -3.32
C VAL A 86 -15.71 2.01 -3.56
N ILE A 87 -16.36 1.09 -4.27
CA ILE A 87 -15.78 -0.24 -4.53
C ILE A 87 -14.61 -0.17 -5.52
N GLU A 88 -14.71 0.66 -6.55
CA GLU A 88 -13.62 0.86 -7.51
C GLU A 88 -12.39 1.50 -6.85
N ALA A 89 -12.58 2.39 -5.88
CA ALA A 89 -11.49 2.99 -5.12
C ALA A 89 -10.70 1.95 -4.31
N CYS A 90 -11.34 0.90 -3.80
CA CYS A 90 -10.66 -0.19 -3.12
C CYS A 90 -9.68 -0.93 -4.04
N PHE A 91 -9.91 -0.89 -5.35
CA PHE A 91 -9.08 -1.56 -6.35
C PHE A 91 -8.18 -0.60 -7.15
N TRP A 92 -8.30 0.70 -6.90
CA TRP A 92 -7.65 1.73 -7.72
C TRP A 92 -6.12 1.63 -7.74
N HIS A 93 -5.50 1.49 -6.58
CA HIS A 93 -4.04 1.44 -6.51
C HIS A 93 -3.42 0.14 -7.04
N GLY A 94 -4.26 -0.84 -7.38
CA GLY A 94 -3.82 -2.12 -7.91
C GLY A 94 -2.93 -2.90 -6.93
N ASN A 95 -3.16 -4.17 -6.86
CA ASN A 95 -2.24 -5.14 -6.27
C ASN A 95 -2.24 -6.37 -7.17
N ASP A 96 -1.42 -7.36 -6.88
CA ASP A 96 -1.31 -8.56 -7.71
C ASP A 96 -2.69 -9.22 -7.90
N THR A 97 -3.49 -9.27 -6.84
CA THR A 97 -4.85 -9.85 -6.88
C THR A 97 -5.81 -9.04 -7.75
N THR A 98 -5.82 -7.69 -7.64
CA THR A 98 -6.68 -6.86 -8.49
C THR A 98 -6.24 -6.85 -9.95
N ASN A 99 -4.94 -6.93 -10.21
CA ASN A 99 -4.42 -7.06 -11.57
C ASN A 99 -4.81 -8.41 -12.16
N LEU A 100 -4.75 -9.48 -11.37
CA LEU A 100 -5.17 -10.82 -11.77
C LEU A 100 -6.68 -10.88 -12.07
N ILE A 101 -7.52 -10.20 -11.28
CA ILE A 101 -8.97 -10.09 -11.55
C ILE A 101 -9.21 -9.38 -12.89
N ARG A 102 -8.50 -8.26 -13.16
CA ARG A 102 -8.59 -7.58 -14.46
C ARG A 102 -8.13 -8.45 -15.62
N GLU A 103 -7.04 -9.20 -15.44
CA GLU A 103 -6.53 -10.15 -16.43
C GLU A 103 -7.57 -11.23 -16.76
N TYR A 104 -8.26 -11.74 -15.73
CA TYR A 104 -9.37 -12.68 -15.88
C TYR A 104 -10.55 -12.07 -16.65
N GLU A 105 -11.00 -10.86 -16.28
CA GLU A 105 -12.10 -10.17 -16.96
C GLU A 105 -11.77 -9.89 -18.44
N GLN A 106 -10.55 -9.47 -18.74
CA GLN A 106 -10.08 -9.27 -20.12
C GLN A 106 -10.05 -10.58 -20.91
N CYS A 107 -9.56 -11.67 -20.31
CA CYS A 107 -9.56 -12.99 -20.92
C CYS A 107 -10.99 -13.43 -21.24
N MET A 108 -11.94 -13.26 -20.33
CA MET A 108 -13.35 -13.62 -20.52
C MET A 108 -14.05 -12.77 -21.59
N ALA A 109 -13.59 -11.54 -21.81
CA ALA A 109 -14.10 -10.65 -22.87
C ALA A 109 -13.49 -10.96 -24.26
N THR A 110 -12.48 -11.81 -24.33
CA THR A 110 -11.78 -12.17 -25.58
C THR A 110 -12.26 -13.52 -26.12
N ASP A 111 -12.58 -13.59 -27.40
CA ASP A 111 -12.98 -14.85 -28.03
C ASP A 111 -11.87 -15.91 -27.93
N GLY A 112 -12.27 -17.15 -27.58
CA GLY A 112 -11.34 -18.27 -27.42
C GLY A 112 -10.59 -18.29 -26.10
N HIS A 113 -10.78 -17.31 -25.22
CA HIS A 113 -10.27 -17.23 -23.82
C HIS A 113 -8.80 -17.66 -23.68
N PRO A 114 -7.85 -16.99 -24.37
CA PRO A 114 -6.45 -17.41 -24.41
C PRO A 114 -5.81 -17.39 -23.02
N GLY A 115 -5.23 -18.53 -22.60
CA GLY A 115 -4.54 -18.62 -21.29
C GLY A 115 -5.47 -18.75 -20.07
N LEU A 116 -6.76 -18.97 -20.26
CA LEU A 116 -7.75 -19.04 -19.18
C LEU A 116 -7.36 -20.03 -18.07
N GLU A 117 -6.86 -21.22 -18.41
CA GLU A 117 -6.47 -22.24 -17.42
C GLU A 117 -5.39 -21.72 -16.44
N VAL A 118 -4.39 -21.02 -16.96
CA VAL A 118 -3.30 -20.45 -16.15
C VAL A 118 -3.84 -19.33 -15.24
N ILE A 119 -4.75 -18.51 -15.76
CA ILE A 119 -5.39 -17.43 -14.99
C ILE A 119 -6.23 -18.02 -13.87
N LEU A 120 -7.05 -19.06 -14.15
CA LEU A 120 -7.89 -19.72 -13.15
C LEU A 120 -7.06 -20.35 -12.01
N ASP A 121 -5.96 -21.03 -12.34
CA ASP A 121 -5.05 -21.60 -11.32
C ASP A 121 -4.45 -20.51 -10.42
N ARG A 122 -4.07 -19.36 -11.00
CA ARG A 122 -3.60 -18.21 -10.22
C ARG A 122 -4.71 -17.60 -9.35
N MET A 123 -5.94 -17.46 -9.90
CA MET A 123 -7.10 -16.95 -9.16
C MET A 123 -7.41 -17.79 -7.92
N GLU A 124 -7.36 -19.12 -8.06
CA GLU A 124 -7.55 -20.06 -6.95
C GLU A 124 -6.44 -19.95 -5.91
N ARG A 125 -5.18 -20.04 -6.35
CA ARG A 125 -4.00 -20.01 -5.48
C ARG A 125 -3.88 -18.70 -4.69
N GLU A 126 -4.23 -17.56 -5.28
CA GLU A 126 -4.17 -16.24 -4.65
C GLU A 126 -5.46 -15.89 -3.89
N GLY A 127 -6.49 -16.75 -3.94
CA GLY A 127 -7.78 -16.51 -3.30
C GLY A 127 -8.49 -15.27 -3.85
N ALA A 128 -8.34 -15.00 -5.16
CA ALA A 128 -8.83 -13.81 -5.80
C ALA A 128 -10.35 -13.77 -5.94
N TRP A 129 -11.00 -14.94 -5.99
CA TRP A 129 -12.46 -15.06 -6.10
C TRP A 129 -13.24 -14.35 -4.99
N ASP A 130 -12.72 -14.42 -3.76
CA ASP A 130 -13.37 -13.82 -2.60
C ASP A 130 -12.97 -12.36 -2.36
N TYR A 131 -12.11 -11.80 -3.19
CA TYR A 131 -11.51 -10.47 -2.93
C TYR A 131 -12.55 -9.37 -2.86
N GLU A 132 -13.49 -9.33 -3.81
CA GLU A 132 -14.58 -8.37 -3.81
C GLU A 132 -15.52 -8.57 -2.61
N ALA A 133 -15.86 -9.82 -2.29
CA ALA A 133 -16.72 -10.15 -1.14
C ALA A 133 -16.06 -9.72 0.17
N ARG A 134 -14.75 -9.95 0.33
CA ARG A 134 -13.98 -9.49 1.49
C ARG A 134 -13.94 -7.96 1.58
N SER A 135 -13.73 -7.27 0.47
CA SER A 135 -13.73 -5.81 0.41
C SER A 135 -15.08 -5.24 0.84
N LYS A 136 -16.18 -5.76 0.31
CA LYS A 136 -17.55 -5.39 0.72
C LYS A 136 -17.81 -5.67 2.20
N SER A 137 -17.33 -6.80 2.72
CA SER A 137 -17.45 -7.12 4.14
C SER A 137 -16.72 -6.10 5.03
N ILE A 138 -15.52 -5.66 4.64
CA ILE A 138 -14.77 -4.64 5.36
C ILE A 138 -15.49 -3.28 5.30
N LEU A 139 -15.95 -2.86 4.12
CA LEU A 139 -16.72 -1.62 3.95
C LEU A 139 -17.99 -1.61 4.81
N SER A 140 -18.73 -2.73 4.84
CA SER A 140 -19.92 -2.87 5.68
C SER A 140 -19.60 -2.72 7.17
N LYS A 141 -18.48 -3.25 7.65
CA LYS A 141 -18.02 -3.07 9.03
C LYS A 141 -17.66 -1.61 9.36
N LEU A 142 -17.33 -0.82 8.35
CA LEU A 142 -17.11 0.62 8.46
C LEU A 142 -18.41 1.44 8.27
N ASN A 143 -19.58 0.79 8.24
CA ASN A 143 -20.89 1.35 7.96
C ASN A 143 -21.04 1.98 6.56
N ILE A 144 -20.22 1.55 5.61
CA ILE A 144 -20.35 1.92 4.19
C ILE A 144 -21.18 0.82 3.52
N THR A 145 -22.43 1.14 3.16
CA THR A 145 -23.40 0.17 2.61
C THR A 145 -23.69 0.38 1.13
N ASP A 146 -23.55 1.59 0.61
CA ASP A 146 -23.66 1.88 -0.81
C ASP A 146 -22.28 1.83 -1.48
N PHE A 147 -21.92 0.67 -2.00
CA PHE A 147 -20.63 0.45 -2.65
C PHE A 147 -20.50 1.12 -4.04
N LYS A 148 -21.65 1.47 -4.66
CA LYS A 148 -21.70 2.16 -5.94
C LYS A 148 -21.77 3.67 -5.81
N GLN A 149 -21.83 4.20 -4.59
CA GLN A 149 -21.80 5.62 -4.33
C GLN A 149 -20.49 6.23 -4.89
N PRO A 150 -20.56 7.36 -5.64
CA PRO A 150 -19.37 8.09 -6.06
C PRO A 150 -18.58 8.64 -4.87
N LEU A 151 -17.25 8.65 -4.97
CA LEU A 151 -16.38 9.20 -3.92
C LEU A 151 -16.56 10.71 -3.69
N SER A 152 -17.18 11.42 -4.64
CA SER A 152 -17.43 12.86 -4.56
C SER A 152 -18.64 13.25 -3.70
N GLN A 153 -19.35 12.30 -3.15
CA GLN A 153 -20.49 12.45 -2.23
C GLN A 153 -20.09 11.98 -0.81
#